data_c27438f95db8f8091c0a2c15fbdde67c
#
_entry.id   c27438f95db8f8091c0a2c15fbdde67c
#
_cell.length_a   1.000
_cell.length_b   1.000
_cell.length_c   1.000
_cell.angle_alpha   90.00
_cell.angle_beta   90.00
_cell.angle_gamma   90.00
#
_symmetry.space_group_name_H-M   'P 1'
#
loop_
_entity.id
_entity.type
_entity.pdbx_description
1 polymer ?
#
loop_
_entity_poly.entity_id
_entity_poly.type
_entity_poly.pdbx_seq_one_letter_code
_entity_poly.pdbx_strand_id
1 'polypeptide(L)'
;SQESTKWSNWKKNWASYSSQYEHVSLTPGADETKLNYAWYSKTAETPKVRISTKQNMDGATEFTGAQTEAVTIDDTKYFSNKVTVSGLKENTAYYYQVFQDGAGQDTQHYTTQAFDEFSFLYVGDPQIGASKGQTSSENEKMENAGNVVTSAPEKNLAARNDSYNWNNVLNEALEDHSDVSFLVSAGDQVNYGSNEREYAGYLG
;
A
#
# COMPACT_ATOMS: atom_id res chain seq x y z
N SER A 1 12.12 -10.53 -23.04
CA SER A 1 10.87 -11.16 -22.55
C SER A 1 9.99 -10.11 -21.89
N GLN A 2 8.72 -10.41 -21.66
CA GLN A 2 7.79 -9.50 -20.99
C GLN A 2 8.25 -9.21 -19.54
N GLU A 3 8.77 -10.20 -18.85
CA GLU A 3 9.31 -10.05 -17.50
C GLU A 3 10.54 -9.14 -17.48
N SER A 4 11.43 -9.27 -18.44
CA SER A 4 12.60 -8.39 -18.60
C SER A 4 12.19 -6.92 -18.76
N THR A 5 11.09 -6.66 -19.46
CA THR A 5 10.54 -5.31 -19.61
C THR A 5 9.95 -4.80 -18.29
N LYS A 6 9.19 -5.63 -17.55
CA LYS A 6 8.66 -5.26 -16.21
C LYS A 6 9.79 -4.90 -15.26
N TRP A 7 10.82 -5.72 -15.19
CA TRP A 7 11.99 -5.48 -14.34
C TRP A 7 12.73 -4.19 -14.72
N SER A 8 12.96 -3.96 -16.00
CA SER A 8 13.62 -2.74 -16.48
C SER A 8 12.81 -1.48 -16.12
N ASN A 9 11.49 -1.54 -16.24
CA ASN A 9 10.60 -0.44 -15.86
C ASN A 9 10.62 -0.21 -14.35
N TRP A 10 10.61 -1.28 -13.55
CA TRP A 10 10.71 -1.19 -12.10
C TRP A 10 11.98 -0.48 -11.66
N LYS A 11 13.13 -0.92 -12.16
CA LYS A 11 14.42 -0.28 -11.88
C LYS A 11 14.44 1.20 -12.24
N LYS A 12 13.89 1.54 -13.41
CA LYS A 12 13.82 2.93 -13.88
C LYS A 12 12.98 3.82 -12.96
N ASN A 13 11.90 3.29 -12.40
CA ASN A 13 10.95 4.04 -11.60
C ASN A 13 11.21 3.92 -10.09
N TRP A 14 12.21 3.13 -9.67
CA TRP A 14 12.45 2.85 -8.26
C TRP A 14 12.66 4.10 -7.40
N ALA A 15 13.38 5.10 -7.90
CA ALA A 15 13.56 6.35 -7.15
C ALA A 15 12.22 7.03 -6.82
N SER A 16 11.25 6.97 -7.73
CA SER A 16 9.89 7.46 -7.48
C SER A 16 9.15 6.57 -6.49
N TYR A 17 9.13 5.26 -6.70
CA TYR A 17 8.41 4.33 -5.83
C TYR A 17 8.91 4.37 -4.39
N SER A 18 10.23 4.38 -4.19
CA SER A 18 10.87 4.35 -2.86
C SER A 18 10.72 5.63 -2.05
N SER A 19 10.20 6.69 -2.63
CA SER A 19 9.94 7.98 -1.97
C SER A 19 8.46 8.31 -1.85
N GLN A 20 7.57 7.38 -2.18
CA GLN A 20 6.12 7.54 -2.03
C GLN A 20 5.69 7.00 -0.66
N TYR A 21 5.49 7.91 0.30
CA TYR A 21 5.06 7.57 1.66
C TYR A 21 3.56 7.76 1.91
N GLU A 22 2.82 8.25 0.91
CA GLU A 22 1.43 8.66 1.02
C GLU A 22 0.44 7.62 0.46
N HIS A 23 0.84 6.34 0.44
CA HIS A 23 -0.04 5.24 0.04
C HIS A 23 -1.24 5.10 0.96
N VAL A 24 -2.40 4.83 0.37
CA VAL A 24 -3.62 4.55 1.13
C VAL A 24 -3.73 3.06 1.40
N SER A 25 -3.79 2.70 2.67
CA SER A 25 -4.05 1.34 3.10
C SER A 25 -5.51 1.18 3.49
N LEU A 26 -6.16 0.13 2.99
CA LEU A 26 -7.50 -0.28 3.37
C LEU A 26 -7.40 -1.54 4.21
N THR A 27 -8.06 -1.54 5.36
CA THR A 27 -8.11 -2.71 6.26
C THR A 27 -9.54 -2.97 6.72
N PRO A 28 -9.91 -4.23 7.01
CA PRO A 28 -11.21 -4.53 7.60
C PRO A 28 -11.48 -3.70 8.85
N GLY A 29 -12.72 -3.22 8.99
CA GLY A 29 -13.17 -2.52 10.18
C GLY A 29 -13.54 -3.45 11.33
N ALA A 30 -14.29 -2.94 12.30
CA ALA A 30 -14.73 -3.70 13.47
C ALA A 30 -15.75 -4.81 13.14
N ASP A 31 -16.38 -4.71 11.99
CA ASP A 31 -17.29 -5.69 11.41
C ASP A 31 -17.27 -5.55 9.87
N GLU A 32 -17.94 -6.48 9.19
CA GLU A 32 -17.98 -6.60 7.74
C GLU A 32 -18.61 -5.41 7.02
N THR A 33 -19.37 -4.58 7.74
CA THR A 33 -19.99 -3.36 7.18
C THR A 33 -19.07 -2.15 7.20
N LYS A 34 -17.85 -2.30 7.69
CA LYS A 34 -16.90 -1.21 7.90
C LYS A 34 -15.54 -1.47 7.24
N LEU A 35 -14.92 -0.39 6.79
CA LEU A 35 -13.59 -0.41 6.20
C LEU A 35 -12.77 0.76 6.76
N ASN A 36 -11.54 0.49 7.19
CA ASN A 36 -10.63 1.50 7.68
C ASN A 36 -9.69 1.94 6.57
N TYR A 37 -9.54 3.25 6.42
CA TYR A 37 -8.59 3.91 5.55
C TYR A 37 -7.49 4.55 6.38
N ALA A 38 -6.23 4.34 6.02
CA ALA A 38 -5.09 4.99 6.65
C ALA A 38 -4.09 5.46 5.60
N TRP A 39 -3.56 6.67 5.77
CA TRP A 39 -2.55 7.24 4.88
C TRP A 39 -1.74 8.33 5.58
N TYR A 40 -0.58 8.64 5.02
CA TYR A 40 0.18 9.81 5.41
C TYR A 40 -0.14 11.02 4.51
N SER A 41 -0.11 12.21 5.08
CA SER A 41 -0.20 13.48 4.37
C SER A 41 0.77 14.50 4.95
N LYS A 42 1.02 15.59 4.21
CA LYS A 42 1.97 16.63 4.61
C LYS A 42 1.31 17.81 5.31
N THR A 43 0.01 17.92 5.22
CA THR A 43 -0.77 19.06 5.73
C THR A 43 -1.59 18.65 6.94
N ALA A 44 -1.65 19.52 7.96
CA ALA A 44 -2.57 19.38 9.08
C ALA A 44 -3.99 19.67 8.60
N GLU A 45 -4.86 18.66 8.62
CA GLU A 45 -6.22 18.75 8.11
C GLU A 45 -7.14 17.71 8.79
N THR A 46 -8.44 17.86 8.64
CA THR A 46 -9.39 16.80 9.01
C THR A 46 -9.42 15.78 7.88
N PRO A 47 -9.00 14.52 8.14
CA PRO A 47 -8.98 13.50 7.11
C PRO A 47 -10.40 13.15 6.65
N LYS A 48 -10.53 12.91 5.35
CA LYS A 48 -11.80 12.72 4.69
C LYS A 48 -11.73 11.65 3.61
N VAL A 49 -12.76 10.81 3.55
CA VAL A 49 -13.01 9.86 2.47
C VAL A 49 -14.45 10.04 2.00
N ARG A 50 -14.66 10.07 0.70
CA ARG A 50 -15.98 10.01 0.07
C ARG A 50 -16.16 8.66 -0.58
N ILE A 51 -17.35 8.07 -0.46
CA ILE A 51 -17.69 6.77 -1.02
C ILE A 51 -19.05 6.83 -1.74
N SER A 52 -19.13 6.17 -2.88
CA SER A 52 -20.35 6.08 -3.70
C SER A 52 -20.43 4.70 -4.36
N THR A 53 -21.63 4.28 -4.73
CA THR A 53 -21.85 3.13 -5.62
C THR A 53 -21.76 3.53 -7.10
N LYS A 54 -21.51 4.80 -7.41
CA LYS A 54 -21.36 5.32 -8.76
C LYS A 54 -19.94 5.81 -9.02
N GLN A 55 -19.40 5.45 -10.17
CA GLN A 55 -18.03 5.81 -10.57
C GLN A 55 -17.79 7.33 -10.63
N ASN A 56 -18.81 8.10 -11.03
CA ASN A 56 -18.75 9.56 -11.07
C ASN A 56 -18.89 10.22 -9.70
N MET A 57 -18.92 9.44 -8.62
CA MET A 57 -19.07 9.89 -7.23
C MET A 57 -20.40 10.64 -6.94
N ASP A 58 -21.39 10.52 -7.83
CA ASP A 58 -22.69 11.11 -7.61
C ASP A 58 -23.39 10.47 -6.39
N GLY A 59 -23.97 11.29 -5.53
CA GLY A 59 -24.61 10.85 -4.29
C GLY A 59 -23.62 10.31 -3.24
N ALA A 60 -22.34 10.64 -3.33
CA ALA A 60 -21.33 10.16 -2.40
C ALA A 60 -21.62 10.56 -0.94
N THR A 61 -21.38 9.63 -0.03
CA THR A 61 -21.35 9.89 1.41
C THR A 61 -19.93 10.23 1.83
N GLU A 62 -19.80 11.24 2.68
CA GLU A 62 -18.54 11.71 3.22
C GLU A 62 -18.34 11.18 4.65
N PHE A 63 -17.14 10.66 4.91
CA PHE A 63 -16.69 10.24 6.23
C PHE A 63 -15.44 11.03 6.62
N THR A 64 -15.38 11.46 7.86
CA THR A 64 -14.21 12.13 8.44
C THR A 64 -13.63 11.29 9.56
N GLY A 65 -12.38 11.55 9.91
CA GLY A 65 -11.70 10.78 10.94
C GLY A 65 -10.72 11.62 11.74
N ALA A 66 -9.66 10.99 12.21
CA ALA A 66 -8.66 11.58 13.08
C ALA A 66 -7.30 11.68 12.39
N GLN A 67 -6.59 12.76 12.66
CA GLN A 67 -5.22 12.97 12.25
C GLN A 67 -4.32 13.13 13.46
N THR A 68 -3.14 12.53 13.41
CA THR A 68 -2.08 12.68 14.42
C THR A 68 -0.75 12.95 13.73
N GLU A 69 0.20 13.57 14.45
CA GLU A 69 1.58 13.61 13.98
C GLU A 69 2.14 12.19 13.91
N ALA A 70 2.84 11.85 12.83
CA ALA A 70 3.37 10.51 12.62
C ALA A 70 4.89 10.49 12.66
N VAL A 71 5.54 10.99 11.63
CA VAL A 71 6.97 10.81 11.41
C VAL A 71 7.55 11.98 10.59
N THR A 72 8.84 12.21 10.74
CA THR A 72 9.60 13.09 9.84
C THR A 72 10.55 12.24 9.00
N ILE A 73 10.45 12.36 7.68
CA ILE A 73 11.27 11.66 6.71
C ILE A 73 11.93 12.71 5.82
N ASP A 74 13.26 12.72 5.75
CA ASP A 74 14.04 13.69 4.94
C ASP A 74 13.57 15.15 5.16
N ASP A 75 13.50 15.57 6.43
CA ASP A 75 13.04 16.89 6.88
C ASP A 75 11.58 17.24 6.55
N THR A 76 10.83 16.33 5.96
CA THR A 76 9.40 16.48 5.72
C THR A 76 8.60 15.83 6.84
N LYS A 77 7.73 16.62 7.48
CA LYS A 77 6.82 16.15 8.51
C LYS A 77 5.59 15.53 7.86
N TYR A 78 5.23 14.34 8.31
CA TYR A 78 4.02 13.64 7.89
C TYR A 78 3.04 13.50 9.04
N PHE A 79 1.75 13.50 8.69
CA PHE A 79 0.62 13.22 9.56
C PHE A 79 0.01 11.88 9.20
N SER A 80 -0.39 11.11 10.22
CA SER A 80 -1.14 9.88 10.03
C SER A 80 -2.64 10.18 10.06
N ASN A 81 -3.32 9.82 9.00
CA ASN A 81 -4.77 9.99 8.84
C ASN A 81 -5.46 8.64 8.98
N LYS A 82 -6.58 8.62 9.66
CA LYS A 82 -7.41 7.42 9.82
C LYS A 82 -8.87 7.80 9.68
N VAL A 83 -9.56 7.12 8.75
CA VAL A 83 -11.00 7.28 8.53
C VAL A 83 -11.65 5.90 8.48
N THR A 84 -12.76 5.72 9.19
CA THR A 84 -13.59 4.51 9.07
C THR A 84 -14.83 4.85 8.28
N VAL A 85 -15.05 4.15 7.18
CA VAL A 85 -16.33 4.15 6.46
C VAL A 85 -17.21 3.05 7.02
N SER A 86 -18.51 3.23 7.00
CA SER A 86 -19.49 2.30 7.54
C SER A 86 -20.74 2.20 6.68
N GLY A 87 -21.59 1.21 6.97
CA GLY A 87 -22.82 0.99 6.23
C GLY A 87 -22.60 0.32 4.86
N LEU A 88 -21.48 -0.35 4.69
CA LEU A 88 -21.21 -1.15 3.50
C LEU A 88 -22.18 -2.33 3.43
N LYS A 89 -22.58 -2.66 2.21
CA LYS A 89 -23.39 -3.83 1.88
C LYS A 89 -22.50 -4.89 1.24
N GLU A 90 -22.85 -6.15 1.42
CA GLU A 90 -22.17 -7.24 0.74
C GLU A 90 -22.34 -7.19 -0.80
N ASN A 91 -21.45 -7.85 -1.51
CA ASN A 91 -21.50 -8.03 -2.97
C ASN A 91 -21.76 -6.72 -3.74
N THR A 92 -21.13 -5.64 -3.30
CA THR A 92 -21.39 -4.30 -3.81
C THR A 92 -20.09 -3.62 -4.26
N ALA A 93 -20.08 -3.08 -5.46
CA ALA A 93 -18.98 -2.25 -5.94
C ALA A 93 -19.12 -0.83 -5.37
N TYR A 94 -18.06 -0.38 -4.74
CA TYR A 94 -17.91 0.97 -4.23
C TYR A 94 -16.78 1.70 -4.93
N TYR A 95 -17.00 2.99 -5.16
CA TYR A 95 -15.99 3.93 -5.62
C TYR A 95 -15.66 4.87 -4.48
N TYR A 96 -14.40 5.19 -4.30
CA TYR A 96 -13.97 6.06 -3.21
C TYR A 96 -12.95 7.09 -3.66
N GLN A 97 -12.91 8.19 -2.94
CA GLN A 97 -11.97 9.27 -3.13
C GLN A 97 -11.42 9.68 -1.76
N VAL A 98 -10.11 9.60 -1.63
CA VAL A 98 -9.38 10.07 -0.44
C VAL A 98 -8.96 11.51 -0.66
N PHE A 99 -9.04 12.33 0.36
CA PHE A 99 -8.55 13.71 0.32
C PHE A 99 -7.20 13.78 1.03
N GLN A 100 -6.19 14.24 0.32
CA GLN A 100 -4.83 14.43 0.81
C GLN A 100 -4.37 15.84 0.53
N ASP A 101 -3.80 16.52 1.54
CA ASP A 101 -3.27 17.88 1.41
C ASP A 101 -4.28 18.87 0.78
N GLY A 102 -5.54 18.75 1.21
CA GLY A 102 -6.65 19.61 0.76
C GLY A 102 -7.21 19.29 -0.62
N ALA A 103 -6.71 18.24 -1.29
CA ALA A 103 -7.16 17.85 -2.62
C ALA A 103 -7.72 16.43 -2.66
N GLY A 104 -8.81 16.24 -3.42
CA GLY A 104 -9.32 14.92 -3.74
C GLY A 104 -8.38 14.21 -4.70
N GLN A 105 -8.02 12.97 -4.35
CA GLN A 105 -7.22 12.10 -5.20
C GLN A 105 -8.10 11.44 -6.28
N ASP A 106 -7.49 10.71 -7.19
CA ASP A 106 -8.22 9.96 -8.21
C ASP A 106 -9.19 8.96 -7.58
N THR A 107 -10.34 8.80 -8.23
CA THR A 107 -11.34 7.83 -7.80
C THR A 107 -10.81 6.41 -7.96
N GLN A 108 -10.87 5.66 -6.89
CA GLN A 108 -10.51 4.24 -6.82
C GLN A 108 -11.77 3.41 -6.60
N HIS A 109 -11.65 2.08 -6.68
CA HIS A 109 -12.78 1.20 -6.43
C HIS A 109 -12.41 0.08 -5.47
N TYR A 110 -13.42 -0.42 -4.76
CA TYR A 110 -13.38 -1.59 -3.89
C TYR A 110 -14.70 -2.33 -3.98
N THR A 111 -14.68 -3.64 -4.13
CA THR A 111 -15.87 -4.47 -4.16
C THR A 111 -15.93 -5.33 -2.91
N THR A 112 -17.01 -5.19 -2.13
CA THR A 112 -17.29 -6.09 -1.01
C THR A 112 -17.70 -7.45 -1.54
N GLN A 113 -17.28 -8.51 -0.83
CA GLN A 113 -17.73 -9.88 -1.06
C GLN A 113 -18.92 -10.21 -0.16
N ALA A 114 -19.38 -11.47 -0.17
CA ALA A 114 -20.37 -11.96 0.77
C ALA A 114 -19.86 -11.82 2.22
N PHE A 115 -20.73 -11.56 3.16
CA PHE A 115 -20.34 -11.32 4.56
C PHE A 115 -20.30 -12.59 5.38
N ASP A 116 -21.03 -13.62 5.00
CA ASP A 116 -21.13 -14.90 5.67
C ASP A 116 -20.18 -15.98 5.12
N GLU A 117 -19.65 -15.77 3.92
CA GLU A 117 -18.69 -16.67 3.27
C GLU A 117 -17.64 -15.83 2.53
N PHE A 118 -16.39 -15.91 2.96
CA PHE A 118 -15.29 -15.13 2.39
C PHE A 118 -14.00 -15.93 2.31
N SER A 119 -13.12 -15.51 1.43
CA SER A 119 -11.75 -15.99 1.32
C SER A 119 -10.76 -14.87 1.59
N PHE A 120 -9.53 -15.23 1.97
CA PHE A 120 -8.44 -14.28 2.18
C PHE A 120 -7.10 -14.89 1.80
N LEU A 121 -6.16 -14.03 1.47
CA LEU A 121 -4.77 -14.43 1.30
C LEU A 121 -4.04 -14.40 2.65
N TYR A 122 -3.31 -15.46 2.96
CA TYR A 122 -2.39 -15.49 4.10
C TYR A 122 -0.97 -15.45 3.56
N VAL A 123 -0.25 -14.40 3.89
CA VAL A 123 1.10 -14.13 3.39
C VAL A 123 2.01 -13.78 4.55
N GLY A 124 3.30 -13.98 4.36
CA GLY A 124 4.26 -13.62 5.38
C GLY A 124 5.65 -13.46 4.83
N ASP A 125 6.48 -12.79 5.60
CA ASP A 125 7.92 -12.79 5.47
C ASP A 125 8.46 -12.20 4.16
N PRO A 126 7.85 -11.13 3.60
CA PRO A 126 8.43 -10.47 2.45
C PRO A 126 9.75 -9.75 2.78
N GLN A 127 9.96 -9.39 4.04
CA GLN A 127 11.20 -8.81 4.60
C GLN A 127 11.86 -7.78 3.68
N ILE A 128 11.09 -6.79 3.22
CA ILE A 128 11.57 -5.78 2.28
C ILE A 128 12.83 -5.12 2.82
N GLY A 129 13.92 -5.22 2.07
CA GLY A 129 15.24 -4.68 2.46
C GLY A 129 16.19 -5.69 3.11
N ALA A 130 15.77 -6.94 3.32
CA ALA A 130 16.57 -7.94 4.01
C ALA A 130 17.56 -8.71 3.12
N SER A 131 17.36 -8.72 1.80
CA SER A 131 18.19 -9.50 0.87
C SER A 131 19.66 -9.10 0.92
N LYS A 132 20.54 -10.09 0.92
CA LYS A 132 21.99 -9.91 0.95
C LYS A 132 22.70 -10.80 -0.05
N GLY A 133 23.31 -10.22 -1.06
CA GLY A 133 24.08 -10.99 -2.06
C GLY A 133 23.24 -11.95 -2.88
N GLN A 134 21.93 -11.88 -2.77
CA GLN A 134 20.99 -12.67 -3.54
C GLN A 134 20.80 -12.08 -4.93
N THR A 135 20.15 -12.81 -5.81
CA THR A 135 19.78 -12.33 -7.13
C THR A 135 18.30 -12.03 -7.20
N SER A 136 17.92 -11.06 -8.02
CA SER A 136 16.53 -10.81 -8.38
C SER A 136 16.00 -11.93 -9.28
N SER A 137 14.70 -11.88 -9.62
CA SER A 137 14.08 -12.77 -10.62
C SER A 137 14.81 -12.77 -11.98
N GLU A 138 15.52 -11.71 -12.32
CA GLU A 138 16.36 -11.58 -13.51
C GLU A 138 17.82 -12.00 -13.28
N ASN A 139 18.14 -12.68 -12.17
CA ASN A 139 19.49 -13.09 -11.79
C ASN A 139 20.49 -11.94 -11.66
N GLU A 140 20.01 -10.72 -11.43
CA GLU A 140 20.86 -9.57 -11.18
C GLU A 140 21.38 -9.61 -9.74
N LYS A 141 22.72 -9.54 -9.57
CA LYS A 141 23.30 -9.50 -8.23
C LYS A 141 22.84 -8.26 -7.48
N MET A 142 22.49 -8.46 -6.23
CA MET A 142 22.23 -7.37 -5.30
C MET A 142 23.53 -6.67 -4.92
N GLU A 143 23.63 -5.43 -5.28
CA GLU A 143 24.61 -4.51 -4.73
C GLU A 143 23.98 -3.79 -3.54
N ASN A 144 24.79 -3.40 -2.54
CA ASN A 144 24.29 -2.75 -1.31
C ASN A 144 23.17 -3.53 -0.61
N ALA A 145 23.28 -4.84 -0.58
CA ALA A 145 22.30 -5.73 0.01
C ALA A 145 22.15 -5.51 1.53
N GLY A 146 20.92 -5.64 2.00
CA GLY A 146 20.61 -5.63 3.45
C GLY A 146 20.84 -4.26 4.07
N ASN A 147 20.85 -4.15 5.26
CA ASN A 147 21.06 -3.15 6.31
C ASN A 147 21.47 -1.71 5.96
N VAL A 148 21.39 -1.27 4.73
CA VAL A 148 21.75 0.10 4.35
C VAL A 148 20.51 0.98 4.52
N VAL A 149 20.41 1.59 5.69
CA VAL A 149 19.53 2.75 5.87
C VAL A 149 20.23 3.93 5.23
N THR A 150 19.73 4.39 4.12
CA THR A 150 20.31 5.51 3.38
C THR A 150 19.31 6.64 3.23
N SER A 151 19.80 7.88 3.26
CA SER A 151 19.01 9.06 2.90
C SER A 151 18.67 9.11 1.41
N ALA A 152 19.28 8.25 0.60
CA ALA A 152 18.99 8.09 -0.82
C ALA A 152 18.26 6.76 -1.04
N PRO A 153 16.93 6.70 -0.87
CA PRO A 153 16.15 5.45 -0.90
C PRO A 153 16.30 4.70 -2.22
N GLU A 154 16.51 5.40 -3.32
CA GLU A 154 16.75 4.81 -4.63
C GLU A 154 18.04 3.96 -4.71
N LYS A 155 18.94 4.12 -3.74
CA LYS A 155 20.17 3.33 -3.63
C LYS A 155 20.01 2.08 -2.77
N ASN A 156 18.88 1.88 -2.13
CA ASN A 156 18.60 0.64 -1.41
C ASN A 156 18.16 -0.44 -2.39
N LEU A 157 19.13 -1.11 -3.00
CA LEU A 157 18.89 -2.12 -4.02
C LEU A 157 18.27 -3.40 -3.45
N ALA A 158 18.48 -3.72 -2.18
CA ALA A 158 17.80 -4.82 -1.51
C ALA A 158 16.29 -4.55 -1.45
N ALA A 159 15.88 -3.39 -0.96
CA ALA A 159 14.46 -3.01 -0.92
C ALA A 159 13.86 -2.95 -2.34
N ARG A 160 14.59 -2.45 -3.33
CA ARG A 160 14.14 -2.44 -4.72
C ARG A 160 13.77 -3.83 -5.24
N ASN A 161 14.66 -4.79 -5.02
CA ASN A 161 14.49 -6.13 -5.57
C ASN A 161 13.46 -6.94 -4.77
N ASP A 162 13.47 -6.80 -3.44
CA ASP A 162 12.48 -7.46 -2.59
C ASP A 162 11.07 -6.96 -2.88
N SER A 163 10.89 -5.64 -3.06
CA SER A 163 9.61 -5.03 -3.43
C SER A 163 9.12 -5.49 -4.80
N TYR A 164 10.01 -5.65 -5.77
CA TYR A 164 9.65 -6.17 -7.08
C TYR A 164 9.10 -7.60 -6.98
N ASN A 165 9.80 -8.46 -6.27
CA ASN A 165 9.37 -9.83 -6.07
C ASN A 165 8.06 -9.92 -5.30
N TRP A 166 7.92 -9.11 -4.26
CA TRP A 166 6.68 -8.99 -3.48
C TRP A 166 5.49 -8.56 -4.33
N ASN A 167 5.66 -7.52 -5.14
CA ASN A 167 4.65 -7.03 -6.06
C ASN A 167 4.22 -8.10 -7.07
N ASN A 168 5.17 -8.85 -7.64
CA ASN A 168 4.86 -9.95 -8.55
C ASN A 168 4.06 -11.06 -7.87
N VAL A 169 4.46 -11.48 -6.68
CA VAL A 169 3.74 -12.52 -5.92
C VAL A 169 2.31 -12.09 -5.60
N LEU A 170 2.11 -10.84 -5.19
CA LEU A 170 0.76 -10.33 -4.91
C LEU A 170 -0.09 -10.26 -6.18
N ASN A 171 0.47 -9.78 -7.29
CA ASN A 171 -0.27 -9.70 -8.55
C ASN A 171 -0.69 -11.08 -9.04
N GLU A 172 0.19 -12.06 -9.03
CA GLU A 172 -0.12 -13.44 -9.40
C GLU A 172 -1.21 -14.04 -8.49
N ALA A 173 -1.08 -13.85 -7.18
CA ALA A 173 -2.06 -14.35 -6.22
C ALA A 173 -3.45 -13.72 -6.42
N LEU A 174 -3.51 -12.42 -6.72
CA LEU A 174 -4.77 -11.70 -6.98
C LEU A 174 -5.37 -11.99 -8.35
N GLU A 175 -4.55 -12.33 -9.36
CA GLU A 175 -5.03 -12.82 -10.66
C GLU A 175 -5.69 -14.19 -10.51
N ASP A 176 -5.09 -15.09 -9.72
CA ASP A 176 -5.62 -16.43 -9.47
C ASP A 176 -6.83 -16.45 -8.51
N HIS A 177 -6.89 -15.49 -7.60
CA HIS A 177 -7.88 -15.39 -6.52
C HIS A 177 -8.48 -13.99 -6.42
N SER A 178 -9.16 -13.56 -7.48
CA SER A 178 -9.73 -12.20 -7.57
C SER A 178 -10.92 -11.95 -6.64
N ASP A 179 -11.44 -12.98 -6.00
CA ASP A 179 -12.58 -12.97 -5.09
C ASP A 179 -12.19 -12.84 -3.61
N VAL A 180 -10.91 -12.70 -3.30
CA VAL A 180 -10.47 -12.54 -1.91
C VAL A 180 -10.93 -11.21 -1.32
N SER A 181 -11.33 -11.24 -0.06
CA SER A 181 -11.84 -10.07 0.64
C SER A 181 -10.73 -9.20 1.24
N PHE A 182 -9.65 -9.83 1.71
CA PHE A 182 -8.51 -9.14 2.35
C PHE A 182 -7.26 -10.03 2.37
N LEU A 183 -6.17 -9.43 2.81
CA LEU A 183 -4.89 -10.11 3.01
C LEU A 183 -4.54 -10.07 4.50
N VAL A 184 -4.08 -11.19 5.03
CA VAL A 184 -3.53 -11.31 6.39
C VAL A 184 -2.03 -11.50 6.29
N SER A 185 -1.28 -10.59 6.89
CA SER A 185 0.17 -10.69 7.00
C SER A 185 0.58 -11.44 8.27
N ALA A 186 1.43 -12.45 8.12
CA ALA A 186 2.03 -13.17 9.25
C ALA A 186 3.17 -12.40 9.93
N GLY A 187 3.49 -11.20 9.48
CA GLY A 187 4.58 -10.37 10.00
C GLY A 187 5.80 -10.35 9.09
N ASP A 188 6.90 -9.85 9.62
CA ASP A 188 8.18 -9.65 8.92
C ASP A 188 8.03 -8.94 7.56
N GLN A 189 7.20 -7.89 7.55
CA GLN A 189 6.86 -7.13 6.34
C GLN A 189 8.08 -6.40 5.78
N VAL A 190 8.90 -5.86 6.66
CA VAL A 190 10.10 -5.09 6.35
C VAL A 190 11.26 -5.57 7.21
N ASN A 191 12.49 -5.27 6.79
CA ASN A 191 13.70 -5.67 7.53
C ASN A 191 13.86 -4.87 8.84
N TYR A 192 13.56 -3.58 8.80
CA TYR A 192 13.59 -2.71 9.97
C TYR A 192 12.25 -2.03 10.19
N GLY A 193 11.52 -2.41 11.25
CA GLY A 193 10.18 -1.89 11.55
C GLY A 193 10.09 -0.37 11.81
N SER A 194 11.23 0.31 11.98
CA SER A 194 11.31 1.78 12.07
C SER A 194 11.71 2.46 10.75
N ASN A 195 11.84 1.71 9.66
CA ASN A 195 12.30 2.24 8.38
C ASN A 195 11.12 2.48 7.42
N GLU A 196 10.60 3.68 7.40
CA GLU A 196 9.50 4.09 6.53
C GLU A 196 9.79 3.87 5.03
N ARG A 197 11.07 3.92 4.62
CA ARG A 197 11.47 3.68 3.23
C ARG A 197 11.26 2.24 2.80
N GLU A 198 11.40 1.28 3.72
CA GLU A 198 11.08 -0.12 3.45
C GLU A 198 9.57 -0.34 3.35
N TYR A 199 8.79 0.37 4.17
CA TYR A 199 7.32 0.36 4.04
C TYR A 199 6.83 0.97 2.73
N ALA A 200 7.49 1.98 2.19
CA ALA A 200 7.18 2.49 0.86
C ALA A 200 7.32 1.39 -0.21
N GLY A 201 8.30 0.51 -0.06
CA GLY A 201 8.46 -0.66 -0.93
C GLY A 201 7.45 -1.79 -0.67
N TYR A 202 6.96 -1.92 0.54
CA TYR A 202 5.96 -2.92 0.91
C TYR A 202 4.55 -2.55 0.44
N LEU A 203 4.18 -1.27 0.52
CA LEU A 203 2.85 -0.75 0.21
C LEU A 203 2.69 -0.27 -1.23
N GLY A 204 3.80 -0.09 -1.95
CA GLY A 204 3.85 0.54 -3.29
C GLY A 204 3.68 -0.38 -4.46
#